data_a2c84e3d045f111978234327e6c06f9f
#
_entry.id   a2c84e3d045f111978234327e6c06f9f
#
_cell.length_a   1.000
_cell.length_b   1.000
_cell.length_c   1.000
_cell.angle_alpha   90.00
_cell.angle_beta   90.00
_cell.angle_gamma   90.00
#
_symmetry.space_group_name_H-M   'P 1'
#
loop_
_entity.id
_entity.type
_entity.pdbx_description
1 polymer ?
#
loop_
_entity_poly.entity_id
_entity_poly.type
_entity_poly.pdbx_seq_one_letter_code
_entity_poly.pdbx_strand_id
1 'polypeptide(L)'
;NNHIFKREVRRAIKTKNEYCVQCKSLSFMTPNIAKELHPTKNKNINPEKISNSSNKNVWWKCENAHEWKAEIVNRTRYPNSIKNKCKTCRSVGFMFPELAKEWHSTKNHKTAFDITYGSDKKVWWKCKVNSEHIWEASISHRTNKKQPTGCKYCSGRK
;
A
#
# COMPACT_ATOMS: atom_id res chain seq x y z
N ASN A 1 -11.93 24.45 15.90
CA ASN A 1 -12.62 23.86 14.74
C ASN A 1 -14.12 23.94 14.97
N ASN A 2 -14.74 25.05 14.49
CA ASN A 2 -16.16 25.35 14.68
C ASN A 2 -17.00 24.63 13.62
N HIS A 3 -17.19 23.32 13.74
CA HIS A 3 -18.24 22.65 12.98
C HIS A 3 -19.56 22.82 13.72
N ILE A 4 -20.38 23.77 13.28
CA ILE A 4 -21.73 23.99 13.79
C ILE A 4 -22.65 23.02 13.06
N PHE A 5 -23.21 22.03 13.78
CA PHE A 5 -24.27 21.20 13.23
C PHE A 5 -25.59 21.50 13.94
N LYS A 6 -26.65 21.68 13.15
CA LYS A 6 -27.99 21.91 13.67
C LYS A 6 -28.57 20.57 14.17
N ARG A 7 -28.71 20.42 15.49
CA ARG A 7 -29.47 19.34 16.14
C ARG A 7 -30.30 19.92 17.27
N GLU A 8 -31.47 19.33 17.52
CA GLU A 8 -32.30 19.72 18.64
C GLU A 8 -31.55 19.53 19.96
N VAL A 9 -31.40 20.58 20.74
CA VAL A 9 -30.63 20.66 21.99
C VAL A 9 -31.03 19.57 23.01
N ARG A 10 -32.29 19.09 22.98
CA ARG A 10 -32.80 18.00 23.85
C ARG A 10 -32.19 16.62 23.60
N ARG A 11 -31.71 16.33 22.39
CA ARG A 11 -30.99 15.09 22.05
C ARG A 11 -29.50 15.15 22.36
N ALA A 12 -28.90 16.33 22.30
CA ALA A 12 -27.48 16.55 22.57
C ALA A 12 -27.05 16.25 24.01
N ILE A 13 -28.00 16.36 24.97
CA ILE A 13 -27.73 16.13 26.41
C ILE A 13 -27.70 14.64 26.76
N LYS A 14 -28.39 13.77 26.03
CA LYS A 14 -28.54 12.35 26.35
C LYS A 14 -27.48 11.40 25.80
N THR A 15 -26.67 11.84 24.84
CA THR A 15 -25.67 10.96 24.24
C THR A 15 -24.34 11.70 24.07
N LYS A 16 -23.39 11.43 24.97
CA LYS A 16 -21.98 11.91 24.91
C LYS A 16 -21.23 11.50 23.62
N ASN A 17 -21.91 10.91 22.64
CA ASN A 17 -21.34 10.33 21.42
C ASN A 17 -22.02 10.79 20.13
N GLU A 18 -22.52 12.02 20.05
CA GLU A 18 -23.14 12.49 18.83
C GLU A 18 -22.12 12.90 17.78
N TYR A 19 -22.19 12.22 16.68
CA TYR A 19 -21.23 12.20 15.60
C TYR A 19 -21.40 13.40 14.68
N CYS A 20 -20.48 14.36 14.77
CA CYS A 20 -20.28 15.31 13.69
C CYS A 20 -19.77 14.54 12.46
N VAL A 21 -20.60 14.46 11.41
CA VAL A 21 -20.23 13.76 10.15
C VAL A 21 -18.93 14.30 9.59
N GLN A 22 -18.72 15.63 9.64
CA GLN A 22 -17.51 16.27 9.17
C GLN A 22 -16.28 15.89 10.00
N CYS A 23 -16.41 15.87 11.35
CA CYS A 23 -15.32 15.47 12.25
C CYS A 23 -14.86 14.02 12.07
N LYS A 24 -15.73 13.16 11.52
CA LYS A 24 -15.41 11.74 11.20
C LYS A 24 -15.19 11.50 9.71
N SER A 25 -15.21 12.54 8.92
CA SER A 25 -15.00 12.42 7.47
C SER A 25 -13.56 12.00 7.14
N LEU A 26 -13.42 11.43 5.95
CA LEU A 26 -12.12 11.00 5.42
C LEU A 26 -11.15 12.18 5.32
N SER A 27 -11.61 13.33 4.83
CA SER A 27 -10.76 14.52 4.67
C SER A 27 -10.32 15.13 5.99
N PHE A 28 -11.15 15.04 7.05
CA PHE A 28 -10.80 15.57 8.36
C PHE A 28 -9.86 14.64 9.13
N MET A 29 -10.18 13.35 9.19
CA MET A 29 -9.43 12.36 9.99
C MET A 29 -8.10 11.96 9.35
N THR A 30 -8.06 11.84 8.03
CA THR A 30 -6.89 11.37 7.28
C THR A 30 -6.71 12.17 5.98
N PRO A 31 -6.38 13.48 6.07
CA PRO A 31 -6.31 14.38 4.92
C PRO A 31 -5.30 13.92 3.86
N ASN A 32 -4.18 13.35 4.26
CA ASN A 32 -3.17 12.83 3.33
C ASN A 32 -3.67 11.63 2.54
N ILE A 33 -4.49 10.75 3.16
CA ILE A 33 -5.12 9.64 2.46
C ILE A 33 -6.25 10.13 1.55
N ALA A 34 -7.01 11.13 2.00
CA ALA A 34 -8.07 11.72 1.18
C ALA A 34 -7.56 12.29 -0.16
N LYS A 35 -6.34 12.85 -0.19
CA LYS A 35 -5.69 13.32 -1.42
C LYS A 35 -5.38 12.21 -2.43
N GLU A 36 -5.28 10.96 -1.98
CA GLU A 36 -5.07 9.81 -2.86
C GLU A 36 -6.38 9.29 -3.50
N LEU A 37 -7.55 9.86 -3.16
CA LEU A 37 -8.78 9.51 -3.87
C LEU A 37 -8.65 9.84 -5.35
N HIS A 38 -8.99 8.87 -6.21
CA HIS A 38 -8.89 9.08 -7.65
C HIS A 38 -9.83 10.22 -8.09
N PRO A 39 -9.33 11.26 -8.77
CA PRO A 39 -10.08 12.50 -9.00
C PRO A 39 -11.33 12.33 -9.87
N THR A 40 -11.34 11.37 -10.78
CA THR A 40 -12.43 11.21 -11.78
C THR A 40 -13.23 9.91 -11.61
N LYS A 41 -12.64 8.83 -11.06
CA LYS A 41 -13.30 7.51 -10.98
C LYS A 41 -14.28 7.36 -9.80
N ASN A 42 -14.31 8.33 -8.87
CA ASN A 42 -15.15 8.32 -7.66
C ASN A 42 -16.30 9.34 -7.76
N LYS A 43 -17.09 9.30 -8.83
CA LYS A 43 -18.12 10.32 -9.18
C LYS A 43 -19.06 10.71 -8.01
N ASN A 44 -19.36 9.81 -7.08
CA ASN A 44 -20.33 10.02 -5.99
C ASN A 44 -19.68 10.01 -4.60
N ILE A 45 -18.36 10.19 -4.51
CA ILE A 45 -17.63 10.19 -3.26
C ILE A 45 -17.18 11.61 -2.91
N ASN A 46 -17.78 12.17 -1.87
CA ASN A 46 -17.31 13.42 -1.27
C ASN A 46 -16.49 13.08 -0.01
N PRO A 47 -15.18 13.37 0.01
CA PRO A 47 -14.31 13.03 1.13
C PRO A 47 -14.67 13.79 2.43
N GLU A 48 -15.38 14.91 2.35
CA GLU A 48 -15.86 15.68 3.51
C GLU A 48 -17.11 15.08 4.16
N LYS A 49 -17.85 14.25 3.40
CA LYS A 49 -19.12 13.66 3.84
C LYS A 49 -19.03 12.16 4.08
N ILE A 50 -18.03 11.47 3.52
CA ILE A 50 -17.85 10.05 3.72
C ILE A 50 -17.05 9.77 4.98
N SER A 51 -17.52 8.79 5.77
CA SER A 51 -16.82 8.38 6.99
C SER A 51 -15.45 7.79 6.69
N ASN A 52 -14.47 8.13 7.53
CA ASN A 52 -13.13 7.54 7.55
C ASN A 52 -13.14 6.00 7.79
N SER A 53 -14.22 5.48 8.41
CA SER A 53 -14.41 4.05 8.68
C SER A 53 -15.36 3.37 7.68
N SER A 54 -15.58 3.97 6.51
CA SER A 54 -16.50 3.42 5.51
C SER A 54 -15.93 2.17 4.83
N ASN A 55 -16.78 1.14 4.67
CA ASN A 55 -16.47 -0.07 3.90
C ASN A 55 -16.67 0.12 2.37
N LYS A 56 -16.96 1.34 1.92
CA LYS A 56 -17.08 1.60 0.48
C LYS A 56 -15.76 1.37 -0.23
N ASN A 57 -15.82 0.59 -1.31
CA ASN A 57 -14.74 0.43 -2.25
C ASN A 57 -14.63 1.66 -3.14
N VAL A 58 -13.49 2.31 -3.14
CA VAL A 58 -13.20 3.50 -3.96
C VAL A 58 -11.91 3.31 -4.75
N TRP A 59 -11.74 4.09 -5.78
CA TRP A 59 -10.50 4.16 -6.53
C TRP A 59 -9.51 5.10 -5.86
N TRP A 60 -8.29 4.64 -5.76
CA TRP A 60 -7.15 5.38 -5.23
C TRP A 60 -6.14 5.63 -6.33
N LYS A 61 -5.40 6.72 -6.22
CA LYS A 61 -4.28 7.06 -7.10
C LYS A 61 -3.14 7.61 -6.26
N CYS A 62 -1.97 6.99 -6.31
CA CYS A 62 -0.80 7.48 -5.57
C CYS A 62 -0.03 8.54 -6.39
N GLU A 63 0.96 9.17 -5.78
CA GLU A 63 1.83 10.18 -6.40
C GLU A 63 2.57 9.67 -7.65
N ASN A 64 2.86 8.36 -7.70
CA ASN A 64 3.46 7.70 -8.87
C ASN A 64 2.41 7.23 -9.89
N ALA A 65 1.23 7.81 -9.89
CA ALA A 65 0.13 7.54 -10.81
C ALA A 65 -0.41 6.08 -10.83
N HIS A 66 0.01 5.21 -9.91
CA HIS A 66 -0.58 3.88 -9.80
C HIS A 66 -2.00 3.98 -9.26
N GLU A 67 -2.90 3.21 -9.85
CA GLU A 67 -4.31 3.19 -9.52
C GLU A 67 -4.74 1.83 -9.01
N TRP A 68 -5.58 1.82 -7.98
CA TRP A 68 -6.15 0.58 -7.44
C TRP A 68 -7.48 0.84 -6.75
N LYS A 69 -8.22 -0.23 -6.48
CA LYS A 69 -9.49 -0.18 -5.77
C LYS A 69 -9.34 -0.80 -4.39
N ALA A 70 -9.82 -0.13 -3.37
CA ALA A 70 -9.82 -0.64 -1.99
C ALA A 70 -10.88 0.08 -1.14
N GLU A 71 -11.30 -0.58 -0.07
CA GLU A 71 -12.18 0.04 0.93
C GLU A 71 -11.47 1.17 1.68
N ILE A 72 -12.22 2.21 2.01
CA ILE A 72 -11.71 3.36 2.78
C ILE A 72 -11.15 2.89 4.12
N VAL A 73 -11.89 2.08 4.89
CA VAL A 73 -11.47 1.59 6.19
C VAL A 73 -10.13 0.83 6.14
N ASN A 74 -9.86 0.09 5.08
CA ASN A 74 -8.60 -0.64 4.92
C ASN A 74 -7.40 0.29 4.70
N ARG A 75 -7.64 1.50 4.16
CA ARG A 75 -6.61 2.52 3.98
C ARG A 75 -6.37 3.35 5.24
N THR A 76 -7.42 3.58 6.00
CA THR A 76 -7.43 4.56 7.10
C THR A 76 -7.19 3.97 8.48
N ARG A 77 -7.47 2.67 8.68
CA ARG A 77 -7.32 1.99 9.99
C ARG A 77 -5.91 2.15 10.60
N TYR A 78 -4.88 2.12 9.76
CA TYR A 78 -3.48 2.32 10.15
C TYR A 78 -2.82 3.26 9.15
N PRO A 79 -3.08 4.58 9.20
CA PRO A 79 -2.69 5.53 8.16
C PRO A 79 -1.18 5.60 7.92
N ASN A 80 -0.39 5.37 8.97
CA ASN A 80 1.07 5.39 8.89
C ASN A 80 1.69 4.02 8.54
N SER A 81 0.87 2.96 8.46
CA SER A 81 1.37 1.63 8.12
C SER A 81 1.79 1.55 6.66
N ILE A 82 3.00 1.07 6.43
CA ILE A 82 3.50 0.81 5.08
C ILE A 82 2.60 -0.20 4.32
N LYS A 83 1.91 -1.10 5.03
CA LYS A 83 0.99 -2.09 4.43
C LYS A 83 -0.20 -1.43 3.74
N ASN A 84 -0.56 -0.21 4.14
CA ASN A 84 -1.70 0.54 3.60
C ASN A 84 -1.31 1.45 2.42
N LYS A 85 -0.02 1.55 2.08
CA LYS A 85 0.45 2.29 0.90
C LYS A 85 0.23 1.51 -0.39
N CYS A 86 0.37 2.21 -1.51
CA CYS A 86 0.29 1.61 -2.85
C CYS A 86 1.14 0.35 -2.96
N LYS A 87 0.53 -0.77 -3.34
CA LYS A 87 1.21 -2.06 -3.44
C LYS A 87 2.32 -2.05 -4.49
N THR A 88 2.08 -1.41 -5.63
CA THR A 88 3.06 -1.29 -6.71
C THR A 88 4.28 -0.49 -6.26
N CYS A 89 4.09 0.63 -5.55
CA CYS A 89 5.20 1.41 -4.97
C CYS A 89 6.04 0.61 -3.95
N ARG A 90 5.51 -0.48 -3.42
CA ARG A 90 6.20 -1.38 -2.48
C ARG A 90 6.64 -2.68 -3.13
N SER A 91 6.52 -2.81 -4.42
CA SER A 91 6.98 -4.02 -5.13
C SER A 91 8.50 -4.08 -5.19
N VAL A 92 9.02 -5.28 -5.40
CA VAL A 92 10.46 -5.50 -5.65
C VAL A 92 10.90 -4.71 -6.89
N GLY A 93 10.09 -4.76 -7.96
CA GLY A 93 10.41 -4.10 -9.23
C GLY A 93 10.51 -2.58 -9.11
N PHE A 94 9.68 -1.97 -8.27
CA PHE A 94 9.71 -0.51 -8.06
C PHE A 94 10.81 -0.06 -7.09
N MET A 95 10.96 -0.76 -5.97
CA MET A 95 11.89 -0.38 -4.91
C MET A 95 13.33 -0.82 -5.15
N PHE A 96 13.53 -1.87 -5.92
CA PHE A 96 14.83 -2.48 -6.18
C PHE A 96 14.97 -2.84 -7.67
N PRO A 97 15.02 -1.84 -8.59
CA PRO A 97 15.01 -2.08 -10.03
C PRO A 97 16.20 -2.92 -10.50
N GLU A 98 17.39 -2.74 -9.89
CA GLU A 98 18.54 -3.56 -10.22
C GLU A 98 18.39 -5.02 -9.80
N LEU A 99 17.75 -5.25 -8.64
CA LEU A 99 17.43 -6.60 -8.18
C LEU A 99 16.35 -7.25 -9.04
N ALA A 100 15.41 -6.45 -9.56
CA ALA A 100 14.36 -6.94 -10.44
C ALA A 100 14.91 -7.51 -11.77
N LYS A 101 16.09 -7.08 -12.22
CA LYS A 101 16.78 -7.66 -13.39
C LYS A 101 17.25 -9.10 -13.17
N GLU A 102 17.41 -9.49 -11.90
CA GLU A 102 17.76 -10.86 -11.51
C GLU A 102 16.52 -11.75 -11.33
N TRP A 103 15.31 -11.21 -11.53
CA TRP A 103 14.06 -11.98 -11.43
C TRP A 103 13.96 -12.97 -12.57
N HIS A 104 13.84 -14.26 -12.23
CA HIS A 104 13.72 -15.29 -13.28
C HIS A 104 12.35 -15.21 -13.97
N SER A 105 12.35 -14.86 -15.25
CA SER A 105 11.12 -14.50 -15.98
C SER A 105 10.13 -15.66 -16.17
N THR A 106 10.61 -16.88 -16.31
CA THR A 106 9.77 -18.06 -16.64
C THR A 106 9.48 -18.96 -15.46
N LYS A 107 10.38 -19.07 -14.46
CA LYS A 107 10.15 -19.92 -13.28
C LYS A 107 9.23 -19.27 -12.23
N ASN A 108 9.04 -17.98 -12.30
CA ASN A 108 8.13 -17.25 -11.41
C ASN A 108 6.79 -16.99 -12.08
N HIS A 109 5.69 -17.37 -11.42
CA HIS A 109 4.33 -17.08 -11.91
C HIS A 109 3.94 -15.59 -11.83
N LYS A 110 4.70 -14.80 -11.08
CA LYS A 110 4.45 -13.37 -10.86
C LYS A 110 5.69 -12.58 -11.23
N THR A 111 5.49 -11.35 -11.66
CA THR A 111 6.58 -10.42 -11.91
C THR A 111 7.10 -9.81 -10.61
N ALA A 112 8.28 -9.18 -10.67
CA ALA A 112 8.85 -8.42 -9.55
C ALA A 112 7.96 -7.24 -9.11
N PHE A 113 7.08 -6.76 -9.99
CA PHE A 113 6.14 -5.68 -9.71
C PHE A 113 4.87 -6.13 -8.97
N ASP A 114 4.59 -7.44 -8.96
CA ASP A 114 3.40 -8.00 -8.30
C ASP A 114 3.62 -8.37 -6.83
N ILE A 115 4.87 -8.44 -6.39
CA ILE A 115 5.22 -8.89 -5.04
C ILE A 115 5.95 -7.77 -4.29
N THR A 116 5.50 -7.53 -3.06
CA THR A 116 6.10 -6.50 -2.20
C THR A 116 7.47 -6.95 -1.68
N TYR A 117 8.39 -6.00 -1.56
CA TYR A 117 9.67 -6.24 -0.89
C TYR A 117 9.46 -6.61 0.58
N GLY A 118 10.41 -7.32 1.16
CA GLY A 118 10.29 -7.83 2.54
C GLY A 118 9.32 -9.02 2.69
N SER A 119 8.81 -9.57 1.58
CA SER A 119 8.04 -10.81 1.59
C SER A 119 8.95 -12.01 1.87
N ASP A 120 8.51 -12.94 2.73
CA ASP A 120 9.25 -14.19 3.00
C ASP A 120 9.06 -15.25 1.92
N LYS A 121 8.28 -14.94 0.89
CA LYS A 121 8.11 -15.84 -0.26
C LYS A 121 9.44 -16.09 -0.95
N LYS A 122 9.73 -17.35 -1.22
CA LYS A 122 10.84 -17.77 -2.07
C LYS A 122 10.44 -17.62 -3.52
N VAL A 123 11.37 -17.11 -4.31
CA VAL A 123 11.24 -16.95 -5.76
C VAL A 123 12.55 -17.31 -6.43
N TRP A 124 12.48 -17.58 -7.72
CA TRP A 124 13.62 -17.91 -8.54
C TRP A 124 14.35 -16.64 -9.00
N TRP A 125 15.66 -16.67 -8.82
CA TRP A 125 16.58 -15.62 -9.23
C TRP A 125 17.55 -16.13 -10.30
N LYS A 126 17.94 -15.28 -11.20
CA LYS A 126 18.96 -15.51 -12.22
C LYS A 126 20.10 -14.51 -12.02
N CYS A 127 21.33 -15.00 -11.92
CA CYS A 127 22.48 -14.15 -11.68
C CYS A 127 22.76 -13.23 -12.89
N LYS A 128 23.06 -11.95 -12.61
CA LYS A 128 23.45 -10.99 -13.65
C LYS A 128 24.86 -11.22 -14.22
N VAL A 129 25.73 -11.90 -13.46
CA VAL A 129 27.12 -12.17 -13.85
C VAL A 129 27.24 -13.47 -14.63
N ASN A 130 26.54 -14.52 -14.21
CA ASN A 130 26.54 -15.81 -14.88
C ASN A 130 25.11 -16.34 -15.01
N SER A 131 24.62 -16.45 -16.22
CA SER A 131 23.24 -16.83 -16.53
C SER A 131 22.87 -18.27 -16.13
N GLU A 132 23.86 -19.14 -15.94
CA GLU A 132 23.68 -20.53 -15.48
C GLU A 132 23.38 -20.62 -13.97
N HIS A 133 23.72 -19.55 -13.23
CA HIS A 133 23.42 -19.50 -11.81
C HIS A 133 21.95 -19.12 -11.58
N ILE A 134 21.15 -20.13 -11.37
CA ILE A 134 19.71 -20.02 -11.06
C ILE A 134 19.47 -20.63 -9.68
N TRP A 135 18.82 -19.87 -8.79
CA TRP A 135 18.55 -20.35 -7.43
C TRP A 135 17.27 -19.78 -6.86
N GLU A 136 16.78 -20.40 -5.81
CA GLU A 136 15.64 -19.94 -5.05
C GLU A 136 16.09 -19.24 -3.76
N ALA A 137 15.53 -18.06 -3.49
CA ALA A 137 15.76 -17.35 -2.24
C ALA A 137 14.55 -16.49 -1.87
N SER A 138 14.38 -16.21 -0.57
CA SER A 138 13.30 -15.34 -0.13
C SER A 138 13.55 -13.89 -0.55
N ILE A 139 12.48 -13.20 -0.86
CA ILE A 139 12.53 -11.79 -1.24
C ILE A 139 13.06 -10.96 -0.07
N SER A 140 12.62 -11.25 1.17
CA SER A 140 13.07 -10.53 2.37
C SER A 140 14.59 -10.54 2.54
N HIS A 141 15.24 -11.68 2.29
CA HIS A 141 16.71 -11.77 2.37
C HIS A 141 17.40 -11.00 1.24
N ARG A 142 16.83 -11.01 0.04
CA ARG A 142 17.38 -10.30 -1.11
C ARG A 142 17.19 -8.78 -1.02
N THR A 143 16.12 -8.32 -0.36
CA THR A 143 15.78 -6.91 -0.18
C THR A 143 16.18 -6.34 1.17
N ASN A 144 16.92 -7.09 1.99
CA ASN A 144 17.40 -6.62 3.29
C ASN A 144 18.37 -5.45 3.09
N LYS A 145 18.04 -4.29 3.66
CA LYS A 145 18.84 -3.07 3.50
C LYS A 145 20.20 -3.12 4.19
N LYS A 146 20.33 -3.92 5.26
CA LYS A 146 21.57 -4.01 6.02
C LYS A 146 22.52 -5.06 5.44
N GLN A 147 22.01 -6.22 5.09
CA GLN A 147 22.78 -7.34 4.57
C GLN A 147 22.00 -8.05 3.47
N PRO A 148 21.93 -7.50 2.23
CA PRO A 148 21.28 -8.18 1.13
C PRO A 148 22.09 -9.42 0.74
N THR A 149 21.42 -10.55 0.54
CA THR A 149 22.07 -11.75 0.04
C THR A 149 22.25 -11.65 -1.47
N GLY A 150 23.42 -12.00 -1.97
CA GLY A 150 23.74 -12.07 -3.40
C GLY A 150 23.48 -13.46 -4.01
N CYS A 151 24.07 -13.69 -5.19
CA CYS A 151 24.11 -15.01 -5.80
C CYS A 151 24.91 -15.98 -4.93
N LYS A 152 24.28 -17.07 -4.50
CA LYS A 152 24.96 -18.06 -3.64
C LYS A 152 26.16 -18.71 -4.30
N TYR A 153 26.15 -18.89 -5.60
CA TYR A 153 27.26 -19.49 -6.33
C TYR A 153 28.45 -18.54 -6.49
N CYS A 154 28.21 -17.25 -6.77
CA CYS A 154 29.28 -16.25 -6.85
C CYS A 154 29.89 -15.93 -5.47
N SER A 155 29.11 -16.06 -4.38
CA SER A 155 29.59 -15.77 -3.03
C SER A 155 30.29 -16.95 -2.35
N GLY A 156 30.46 -18.09 -3.03
CA GLY A 156 31.07 -19.30 -2.48
C GLY A 156 30.28 -19.99 -1.35
N ARG A 157 29.04 -19.56 -1.09
CA ARG A 157 28.15 -20.19 -0.10
C ARG A 157 27.53 -21.43 -0.75
N LYS A 158 27.90 -22.60 -0.25
CA LYS A 158 27.26 -23.89 -0.58
C LYS A 158 25.91 -24.05 0.11
#